data_ef19c76b36566a139e76dd3408bc2cd1
#
_entry.id   ef19c76b36566a139e76dd3408bc2cd1
#
_cell.length_a   1.000
_cell.length_b   1.000
_cell.length_c   1.000
_cell.angle_alpha   90.00
_cell.angle_beta   90.00
_cell.angle_gamma   90.00
#
_symmetry.space_group_name_H-M   'P 1'
#
loop_
_entity.id
_entity.type
_entity.pdbx_description
1 polymer ?
#
loop_
_entity_poly.entity_id
_entity_poly.type
_entity_poly.pdbx_seq_one_letter_code
_entity_poly.pdbx_strand_id
1 'polypeptide(L)'
;MARNTSTDLRNQVIYSVFVRNYSKEGTFRKVQEDLDRIQSLGTDIIWLMPIHPVGAEHRKGVLGSPYAIRDYRAVNPEFGTMEDLRALVDAIHARGMKVIIDVVYNHTSPDSWLREHHPEWFYHKEDGSFGNHVGDWWDVIDLDYTHHDLWDYQIETLQMWAQIVDGFRCDVAPLVPLDFWLEARRRVAEVNPDCLWLAESVELSFIRELRSRGLWASSDCEIYQAFDMAYDYDIFGDFINALTGEGTLQGYLDRVNAQEAIYPANYVKLRCLENHDRARAAAVIPDERALRNWTAFVYFLKGVTMIYNGQEVCCEARPSLFDKDTIDWHTGRDISPLLRRLAEIKRDPLLRDGAFDARDAGHDVIFAEYRKDDARLVGIFAAKGQPCVIRADVPDGRYTDLISGKTVVAEQGLVTMAGEPVILRIAP
;
A
#
# COMPACT_ATOMS: atom_id res chain seq x y z
N MET A 1 -10.34 -18.30 -1.49
CA MET A 1 -8.96 -17.84 -1.30
C MET A 1 -8.35 -17.60 -2.66
N ALA A 2 -7.61 -16.56 -2.82
CA ALA A 2 -6.66 -16.42 -3.92
C ALA A 2 -5.60 -17.52 -3.76
N ARG A 3 -5.99 -18.75 -4.05
CA ARG A 3 -5.17 -19.97 -3.79
C ARG A 3 -3.84 -19.95 -4.52
N ASN A 4 -3.77 -19.16 -5.60
CA ASN A 4 -2.62 -19.06 -6.47
C ASN A 4 -1.76 -17.82 -6.18
N THR A 5 -2.06 -17.05 -5.12
CA THR A 5 -1.21 -15.92 -4.74
C THR A 5 0.20 -16.40 -4.45
N SER A 6 1.15 -15.88 -5.21
CA SER A 6 2.57 -16.15 -4.99
C SER A 6 3.09 -15.41 -3.77
N THR A 7 3.76 -16.10 -2.87
CA THR A 7 4.47 -15.49 -1.77
C THR A 7 5.67 -14.64 -2.21
N ASP A 8 6.10 -14.74 -3.48
CA ASP A 8 7.16 -13.88 -4.05
C ASP A 8 6.79 -12.38 -3.98
N LEU A 9 5.48 -12.06 -3.92
CA LEU A 9 5.01 -10.68 -3.70
C LEU A 9 5.53 -10.07 -2.39
N ARG A 10 5.85 -10.90 -1.38
CA ARG A 10 6.42 -10.44 -0.11
C ARG A 10 7.83 -9.84 -0.25
N ASN A 11 8.54 -10.16 -1.33
CA ASN A 11 9.86 -9.63 -1.64
C ASN A 11 9.82 -8.42 -2.58
N GLN A 12 8.64 -7.95 -2.96
CA GLN A 12 8.48 -6.86 -3.93
C GLN A 12 8.28 -5.49 -3.26
N VAL A 13 8.55 -4.45 -4.05
CA VAL A 13 8.37 -3.05 -3.68
C VAL A 13 7.43 -2.39 -4.67
N ILE A 14 6.35 -1.78 -4.16
CA ILE A 14 5.42 -0.95 -4.92
C ILE A 14 5.84 0.52 -4.78
N TYR A 15 5.78 1.28 -5.88
CA TYR A 15 5.91 2.74 -5.87
C TYR A 15 4.58 3.35 -6.30
N SER A 16 3.91 4.03 -5.39
CA SER A 16 2.61 4.66 -5.63
C SER A 16 2.79 6.07 -6.18
N VAL A 17 2.10 6.37 -7.29
CA VAL A 17 2.20 7.65 -8.02
C VAL A 17 0.84 8.31 -8.12
N PHE A 18 0.73 9.54 -7.60
CA PHE A 18 -0.36 10.44 -7.94
C PHE A 18 0.07 11.35 -9.09
N VAL A 19 -0.33 11.01 -10.31
CA VAL A 19 0.11 11.67 -11.54
C VAL A 19 -0.09 13.18 -11.51
N ARG A 20 -1.26 13.66 -11.02
CA ARG A 20 -1.59 15.09 -10.91
C ARG A 20 -0.51 15.88 -10.17
N ASN A 21 -0.03 15.37 -9.06
CA ASN A 21 0.87 16.08 -8.15
C ASN A 21 2.33 15.67 -8.27
N TYR A 22 2.63 14.70 -9.15
CA TYR A 22 3.99 14.18 -9.35
C TYR A 22 4.97 15.23 -9.86
N SER A 23 4.50 16.10 -10.76
CA SER A 23 5.28 17.18 -11.33
C SER A 23 4.43 18.43 -11.54
N LYS A 24 5.06 19.54 -11.93
CA LYS A 24 4.35 20.78 -12.29
C LYS A 24 3.35 20.54 -13.42
N GLU A 25 3.71 19.73 -14.41
CA GLU A 25 2.86 19.36 -15.54
C GLU A 25 1.77 18.38 -15.10
N GLY A 26 2.11 17.39 -14.27
CA GLY A 26 1.19 16.36 -13.77
C GLY A 26 0.71 15.40 -14.84
N THR A 27 1.63 14.91 -15.69
CA THR A 27 1.31 14.07 -16.85
C THR A 27 2.00 12.71 -16.81
N PHE A 28 1.46 11.73 -17.54
CA PHE A 28 2.08 10.41 -17.72
C PHE A 28 3.49 10.51 -18.26
N ARG A 29 3.73 11.42 -19.21
CA ARG A 29 5.06 11.67 -19.78
C ARG A 29 6.09 12.05 -18.72
N LYS A 30 5.69 12.87 -17.72
CA LYS A 30 6.60 13.28 -16.65
C LYS A 30 6.93 12.13 -15.69
N VAL A 31 6.00 11.23 -15.46
CA VAL A 31 6.28 9.99 -14.73
C VAL A 31 7.23 9.10 -15.56
N GLN A 32 6.98 8.98 -16.86
CA GLN A 32 7.80 8.18 -17.78
C GLN A 32 9.26 8.67 -17.83
N GLU A 33 9.49 9.98 -17.84
CA GLU A 33 10.84 10.59 -17.83
C GLU A 33 11.66 10.22 -16.58
N ASP A 34 10.99 9.84 -15.48
CA ASP A 34 11.61 9.58 -14.17
C ASP A 34 11.70 8.08 -13.79
N LEU A 35 11.34 7.19 -14.70
CA LEU A 35 11.28 5.74 -14.43
C LEU A 35 12.62 5.13 -14.00
N ASP A 36 13.75 5.65 -14.50
CA ASP A 36 15.08 5.15 -14.12
C ASP A 36 15.37 5.44 -12.64
N ARG A 37 14.97 6.62 -12.14
CA ARG A 37 15.08 6.95 -10.73
C ARG A 37 14.17 6.05 -9.89
N ILE A 38 12.90 5.89 -10.28
CA ILE A 38 11.94 5.03 -9.59
C ILE A 38 12.46 3.58 -9.53
N GLN A 39 12.92 3.04 -10.65
CA GLN A 39 13.51 1.70 -10.71
C GLN A 39 14.73 1.58 -9.78
N SER A 40 15.56 2.61 -9.71
CA SER A 40 16.77 2.63 -8.86
C SER A 40 16.47 2.51 -7.36
N LEU A 41 15.24 2.78 -6.92
CA LEU A 41 14.78 2.54 -5.55
C LEU A 41 14.51 1.06 -5.24
N GLY A 42 14.64 0.18 -6.25
CA GLY A 42 14.30 -1.24 -6.16
C GLY A 42 12.83 -1.54 -6.38
N THR A 43 12.13 -0.65 -7.07
CA THR A 43 10.71 -0.79 -7.40
C THR A 43 10.46 -1.94 -8.36
N ASP A 44 9.44 -2.76 -8.08
CA ASP A 44 8.96 -3.84 -8.93
C ASP A 44 7.63 -3.54 -9.59
N ILE A 45 6.78 -2.79 -8.88
CA ILE A 45 5.42 -2.49 -9.31
C ILE A 45 5.19 -0.98 -9.16
N ILE A 46 4.71 -0.34 -10.21
CA ILE A 46 4.20 1.02 -10.14
C ILE A 46 2.69 0.97 -9.97
N TRP A 47 2.17 1.61 -8.93
CA TRP A 47 0.75 1.84 -8.74
C TRP A 47 0.40 3.27 -9.12
N LEU A 48 -0.38 3.42 -10.20
CA LEU A 48 -0.97 4.69 -10.60
C LEU A 48 -2.29 4.88 -9.85
N MET A 49 -2.40 5.91 -9.00
CA MET A 49 -3.65 6.35 -8.42
C MET A 49 -4.66 6.67 -9.52
N PRO A 50 -5.98 6.86 -9.24
CA PRO A 50 -7.00 6.88 -10.27
C PRO A 50 -6.62 7.73 -11.49
N ILE A 51 -6.67 7.11 -12.66
CA ILE A 51 -6.27 7.70 -13.95
C ILE A 51 -7.45 8.21 -14.78
N HIS A 52 -8.66 8.10 -14.25
CA HIS A 52 -9.91 8.39 -14.95
C HIS A 52 -10.30 9.86 -14.86
N PRO A 53 -11.18 10.35 -15.77
CA PRO A 53 -11.75 11.68 -15.67
C PRO A 53 -12.51 11.86 -14.36
N VAL A 54 -12.36 13.02 -13.75
CA VAL A 54 -13.01 13.40 -12.50
C VAL A 54 -14.30 14.14 -12.77
N GLY A 55 -15.36 13.86 -12.00
CA GLY A 55 -16.63 14.56 -12.10
C GLY A 55 -16.57 16.03 -11.73
N ALA A 56 -17.56 16.79 -12.14
CA ALA A 56 -17.68 18.21 -11.87
C ALA A 56 -18.78 18.55 -10.85
N GLU A 57 -19.83 17.72 -10.78
CA GLU A 57 -20.94 17.91 -9.86
C GLU A 57 -20.50 17.58 -8.43
N HIS A 58 -20.78 18.48 -7.48
CA HIS A 58 -20.40 18.39 -6.06
C HIS A 58 -18.89 18.23 -5.81
N ARG A 59 -18.07 18.73 -6.72
CA ARG A 59 -16.61 18.60 -6.69
C ARG A 59 -16.01 19.22 -5.41
N LYS A 60 -15.16 18.48 -4.73
CA LYS A 60 -14.29 19.00 -3.66
C LYS A 60 -13.08 19.71 -4.27
N GLY A 61 -12.74 20.92 -3.82
CA GLY A 61 -11.64 21.73 -4.36
C GLY A 61 -11.85 22.15 -5.82
N VAL A 62 -10.77 22.58 -6.48
CA VAL A 62 -10.83 23.09 -7.87
C VAL A 62 -10.87 21.96 -8.88
N LEU A 63 -10.08 20.90 -8.67
CA LEU A 63 -9.91 19.79 -9.63
C LEU A 63 -10.69 18.52 -9.24
N GLY A 64 -11.20 18.45 -8.02
CA GLY A 64 -11.97 17.33 -7.51
C GLY A 64 -11.13 16.12 -7.07
N SER A 65 -11.77 15.25 -6.31
CA SER A 65 -11.19 13.99 -5.87
C SER A 65 -10.91 13.08 -7.06
N PRO A 66 -9.71 12.49 -7.17
CA PRO A 66 -9.44 11.47 -8.19
C PRO A 66 -10.32 10.23 -8.01
N TYR A 67 -10.94 10.05 -6.84
CA TYR A 67 -11.86 8.96 -6.53
C TYR A 67 -13.32 9.27 -6.91
N ALA A 68 -13.66 10.49 -7.33
CA ALA A 68 -14.97 10.83 -7.91
C ALA A 68 -14.94 10.58 -9.43
N ILE A 69 -15.02 9.31 -9.82
CA ILE A 69 -14.85 8.86 -11.20
C ILE A 69 -16.05 9.27 -12.06
N ARG A 70 -15.77 9.92 -13.19
CA ARG A 70 -16.77 10.29 -14.18
C ARG A 70 -16.99 9.21 -15.26
N ASP A 71 -15.89 8.57 -15.71
CA ASP A 71 -15.93 7.54 -16.75
C ASP A 71 -14.82 6.50 -16.51
N TYR A 72 -15.19 5.26 -16.22
CA TYR A 72 -14.26 4.16 -15.93
C TYR A 72 -13.47 3.67 -17.15
N ARG A 73 -13.91 4.00 -18.37
CA ARG A 73 -13.29 3.52 -19.63
C ARG A 73 -12.46 4.57 -20.32
N ALA A 74 -12.33 5.77 -19.73
CA ALA A 74 -11.57 6.88 -20.25
C ALA A 74 -10.35 7.21 -19.36
N VAL A 75 -9.38 7.88 -19.95
CA VAL A 75 -8.21 8.45 -19.27
C VAL A 75 -8.45 9.93 -19.00
N ASN A 76 -8.02 10.41 -17.82
CA ASN A 76 -8.11 11.82 -17.45
C ASN A 76 -7.28 12.68 -18.43
N PRO A 77 -7.91 13.62 -19.18
CA PRO A 77 -7.20 14.46 -20.13
C PRO A 77 -6.15 15.39 -19.49
N GLU A 78 -6.23 15.63 -18.15
CA GLU A 78 -5.18 16.35 -17.43
C GLU A 78 -3.84 15.60 -17.46
N PHE A 79 -3.87 14.26 -17.52
CA PHE A 79 -2.68 13.40 -17.43
C PHE A 79 -2.09 13.08 -18.81
N GLY A 80 -2.90 13.21 -19.86
CA GLY A 80 -2.54 12.87 -21.23
C GLY A 80 -3.64 12.07 -21.94
N THR A 81 -3.25 11.36 -23.00
CA THR A 81 -4.13 10.52 -23.80
C THR A 81 -3.99 9.03 -23.43
N MET A 82 -4.82 8.18 -24.04
CA MET A 82 -4.68 6.72 -23.93
C MET A 82 -3.34 6.25 -24.53
N GLU A 83 -2.86 6.90 -25.56
CA GLU A 83 -1.55 6.62 -26.19
C GLU A 83 -0.40 6.97 -25.24
N ASP A 84 -0.50 8.09 -24.50
CA ASP A 84 0.50 8.48 -23.49
C ASP A 84 0.52 7.46 -22.33
N LEU A 85 -0.64 6.97 -21.89
CA LEU A 85 -0.72 5.90 -20.88
C LEU A 85 -0.06 4.61 -21.39
N ARG A 86 -0.38 4.18 -22.63
CA ARG A 86 0.24 2.99 -23.22
C ARG A 86 1.75 3.13 -23.34
N ALA A 87 2.23 4.28 -23.75
CA ALA A 87 3.67 4.58 -23.84
C ALA A 87 4.35 4.50 -22.45
N LEU A 88 3.68 4.99 -21.39
CA LEU A 88 4.16 4.84 -20.02
C LEU A 88 4.23 3.37 -19.60
N VAL A 89 3.16 2.61 -19.86
CA VAL A 89 3.09 1.16 -19.53
C VAL A 89 4.22 0.40 -20.26
N ASP A 90 4.39 0.61 -21.57
CA ASP A 90 5.45 -0.01 -22.35
C ASP A 90 6.86 0.33 -21.80
N ALA A 91 7.06 1.58 -21.37
CA ALA A 91 8.32 2.01 -20.77
C ALA A 91 8.57 1.39 -19.39
N ILE A 92 7.52 1.15 -18.59
CA ILE A 92 7.58 0.41 -17.31
C ILE A 92 7.97 -1.04 -17.59
N HIS A 93 7.27 -1.70 -18.51
CA HIS A 93 7.56 -3.10 -18.90
C HIS A 93 8.97 -3.27 -19.46
N ALA A 94 9.44 -2.33 -20.27
CA ALA A 94 10.81 -2.37 -20.81
C ALA A 94 11.91 -2.35 -19.74
N ARG A 95 11.57 -1.92 -18.51
CA ARG A 95 12.45 -1.93 -17.33
C ARG A 95 12.24 -3.15 -16.43
N GLY A 96 11.39 -4.10 -16.82
CA GLY A 96 11.06 -5.29 -16.05
C GLY A 96 10.17 -5.03 -14.83
N MET A 97 9.57 -3.84 -14.74
CA MET A 97 8.58 -3.50 -13.72
C MET A 97 7.17 -3.82 -14.22
N LYS A 98 6.23 -3.96 -13.27
CA LYS A 98 4.79 -4.09 -13.53
C LYS A 98 4.08 -2.77 -13.22
N VAL A 99 2.85 -2.62 -13.74
CA VAL A 99 1.98 -1.49 -13.42
C VAL A 99 0.60 -1.94 -13.02
N ILE A 100 0.07 -1.39 -11.92
CA ILE A 100 -1.32 -1.55 -11.52
C ILE A 100 -2.00 -0.18 -11.49
N ILE A 101 -3.32 -0.16 -11.74
CA ILE A 101 -4.13 1.06 -11.66
C ILE A 101 -5.16 0.96 -10.55
N ASP A 102 -5.63 2.12 -10.10
CA ASP A 102 -6.70 2.21 -9.11
C ASP A 102 -8.07 1.96 -9.73
N VAL A 103 -8.89 1.19 -9.06
CA VAL A 103 -10.27 0.85 -9.44
C VAL A 103 -11.22 1.25 -8.32
N VAL A 104 -12.12 2.18 -8.60
CA VAL A 104 -13.05 2.77 -7.63
C VAL A 104 -14.46 2.28 -7.93
N TYR A 105 -14.82 1.12 -7.41
CA TYR A 105 -16.07 0.43 -7.78
C TYR A 105 -17.16 0.48 -6.70
N ASN A 106 -16.91 1.08 -5.54
CA ASN A 106 -17.96 1.33 -4.57
C ASN A 106 -18.86 2.49 -4.98
N HIS A 107 -18.32 3.51 -5.66
CA HIS A 107 -19.02 4.77 -5.95
C HIS A 107 -18.49 5.44 -7.22
N THR A 108 -19.26 6.43 -7.71
CA THR A 108 -18.87 7.32 -8.82
C THR A 108 -19.09 8.78 -8.45
N SER A 109 -18.64 9.70 -9.32
CA SER A 109 -19.13 11.09 -9.27
C SER A 109 -20.63 11.15 -9.61
N PRO A 110 -21.37 12.17 -9.08
CA PRO A 110 -22.79 12.35 -9.39
C PRO A 110 -23.11 12.62 -10.87
N ASP A 111 -22.15 13.14 -11.65
CA ASP A 111 -22.26 13.38 -13.10
C ASP A 111 -21.53 12.30 -13.93
N SER A 112 -21.47 11.07 -13.41
CA SER A 112 -20.81 9.96 -14.11
C SER A 112 -21.58 9.49 -15.33
N TRP A 113 -20.84 8.90 -16.29
CA TRP A 113 -21.42 8.24 -17.45
C TRP A 113 -22.41 7.16 -17.04
N LEU A 114 -22.12 6.39 -15.98
CA LEU A 114 -23.04 5.35 -15.46
C LEU A 114 -24.34 5.95 -14.97
N ARG A 115 -24.29 7.03 -14.19
CA ARG A 115 -25.53 7.66 -13.69
C ARG A 115 -26.40 8.20 -14.84
N GLU A 116 -25.77 8.70 -15.91
CA GLU A 116 -26.50 9.21 -17.08
C GLU A 116 -27.22 8.10 -17.87
N HIS A 117 -26.59 6.91 -17.99
CA HIS A 117 -27.05 5.82 -18.84
C HIS A 117 -27.78 4.71 -18.07
N HIS A 118 -27.47 4.53 -16.80
CA HIS A 118 -27.95 3.46 -15.92
C HIS A 118 -28.25 3.97 -14.51
N PRO A 119 -29.19 4.94 -14.35
CA PRO A 119 -29.50 5.50 -13.03
C PRO A 119 -30.04 4.47 -12.05
N GLU A 120 -30.61 3.37 -12.53
CA GLU A 120 -31.09 2.24 -11.73
C GLU A 120 -29.99 1.46 -11.02
N TRP A 121 -28.73 1.58 -11.43
CA TRP A 121 -27.58 0.87 -10.82
C TRP A 121 -27.02 1.55 -9.57
N PHE A 122 -27.73 2.56 -9.06
CA PHE A 122 -27.25 3.37 -7.94
C PHE A 122 -28.12 3.22 -6.70
N TYR A 123 -27.51 3.39 -5.54
CA TYR A 123 -28.25 3.50 -4.29
C TYR A 123 -29.12 4.76 -4.28
N HIS A 124 -30.39 4.56 -3.96
CA HIS A 124 -31.38 5.63 -3.78
C HIS A 124 -31.79 5.72 -2.32
N LYS A 125 -31.84 6.94 -1.79
CA LYS A 125 -32.39 7.23 -0.47
C LYS A 125 -33.92 7.03 -0.47
N GLU A 126 -34.54 7.06 0.72
CA GLU A 126 -35.98 6.93 0.86
C GLU A 126 -36.80 7.98 0.08
N ASP A 127 -36.22 9.18 -0.14
CA ASP A 127 -36.81 10.25 -0.93
C ASP A 127 -36.60 10.11 -2.45
N GLY A 128 -35.95 9.04 -2.88
CA GLY A 128 -35.62 8.75 -4.27
C GLY A 128 -34.40 9.48 -4.81
N SER A 129 -33.72 10.30 -4.02
CA SER A 129 -32.46 10.94 -4.43
C SER A 129 -31.29 9.96 -4.38
N PHE A 130 -30.27 10.19 -5.23
CA PHE A 130 -29.02 9.46 -5.15
C PHE A 130 -28.28 9.77 -3.85
N GLY A 131 -27.51 8.82 -3.33
CA GLY A 131 -26.77 8.99 -2.10
C GLY A 131 -25.59 8.06 -1.95
N ASN A 132 -24.98 8.14 -0.79
CA ASN A 132 -23.95 7.20 -0.34
C ASN A 132 -24.24 6.74 1.09
N HIS A 133 -23.65 5.63 1.49
CA HIS A 133 -23.81 5.06 2.82
C HIS A 133 -22.84 5.67 3.85
N VAL A 134 -21.76 6.34 3.37
CA VAL A 134 -20.73 6.99 4.20
C VAL A 134 -20.91 8.51 4.09
N GLY A 135 -21.54 9.13 5.10
CA GLY A 135 -22.06 10.50 5.03
C GLY A 135 -21.08 11.61 4.66
N ASP A 136 -19.77 11.43 4.93
CA ASP A 136 -18.74 12.44 4.62
C ASP A 136 -18.27 12.43 3.15
N TRP A 137 -18.75 11.47 2.35
CA TRP A 137 -18.39 11.33 0.92
C TRP A 137 -19.41 12.02 0.01
N TRP A 138 -19.75 13.26 0.31
CA TRP A 138 -20.82 14.02 -0.37
C TRP A 138 -20.54 14.34 -1.86
N ASP A 139 -19.31 14.12 -2.32
CA ASP A 139 -18.87 14.29 -3.71
C ASP A 139 -19.04 13.03 -4.57
N VAL A 140 -19.59 11.96 -4.01
CA VAL A 140 -19.83 10.68 -4.71
C VAL A 140 -21.22 10.09 -4.40
N ILE A 141 -21.66 9.16 -5.26
CA ILE A 141 -22.86 8.36 -5.11
C ILE A 141 -22.54 6.88 -5.23
N ASP A 142 -23.12 6.04 -4.37
CA ASP A 142 -22.81 4.61 -4.28
C ASP A 142 -23.50 3.81 -5.39
N LEU A 143 -22.81 2.78 -5.87
CA LEU A 143 -23.34 1.78 -6.79
C LEU A 143 -24.12 0.70 -6.01
N ASP A 144 -25.17 0.17 -6.64
CA ASP A 144 -26.02 -0.89 -6.09
C ASP A 144 -25.72 -2.23 -6.78
N TYR A 145 -24.95 -3.07 -6.12
CA TYR A 145 -24.54 -4.39 -6.60
C TYR A 145 -25.66 -5.45 -6.55
N THR A 146 -26.90 -5.11 -6.22
CA THR A 146 -28.06 -5.99 -6.44
C THR A 146 -28.40 -6.12 -7.93
N HIS A 147 -27.88 -5.20 -8.76
CA HIS A 147 -28.03 -5.21 -10.22
C HIS A 147 -26.87 -5.97 -10.89
N HIS A 148 -27.14 -7.18 -11.37
CA HIS A 148 -26.10 -8.02 -12.02
C HIS A 148 -25.63 -7.47 -13.37
N ASP A 149 -26.41 -6.65 -14.07
CA ASP A 149 -25.96 -5.97 -15.30
C ASP A 149 -24.84 -4.98 -15.01
N LEU A 150 -24.81 -4.37 -13.81
CA LEU A 150 -23.69 -3.57 -13.33
C LEU A 150 -22.41 -4.43 -13.22
N TRP A 151 -22.54 -5.68 -12.73
CA TRP A 151 -21.40 -6.59 -12.64
C TRP A 151 -20.76 -6.83 -14.00
N ASP A 152 -21.57 -7.10 -15.01
CA ASP A 152 -21.08 -7.34 -16.38
C ASP A 152 -20.33 -6.13 -16.91
N TYR A 153 -20.91 -4.92 -16.78
CA TYR A 153 -20.26 -3.69 -17.22
C TYR A 153 -18.90 -3.47 -16.52
N GLN A 154 -18.86 -3.64 -15.18
CA GLN A 154 -17.64 -3.42 -14.40
C GLN A 154 -16.56 -4.49 -14.72
N ILE A 155 -16.96 -5.74 -14.88
CA ILE A 155 -16.03 -6.83 -15.22
C ILE A 155 -15.48 -6.67 -16.64
N GLU A 156 -16.32 -6.30 -17.62
CA GLU A 156 -15.85 -5.97 -18.97
C GLU A 156 -14.84 -4.80 -18.94
N THR A 157 -15.08 -3.81 -18.08
CA THR A 157 -14.16 -2.69 -17.88
C THR A 157 -12.82 -3.17 -17.32
N LEU A 158 -12.82 -4.08 -16.32
CA LEU A 158 -11.60 -4.70 -15.80
C LEU A 158 -10.88 -5.53 -16.88
N GLN A 159 -11.62 -6.30 -17.68
CA GLN A 159 -11.03 -7.08 -18.78
C GLN A 159 -10.38 -6.17 -19.84
N MET A 160 -11.00 -5.03 -20.13
CA MET A 160 -10.42 -4.02 -21.03
C MET A 160 -9.07 -3.49 -20.47
N TRP A 161 -9.04 -3.11 -19.21
CA TRP A 161 -7.82 -2.58 -18.57
C TRP A 161 -6.77 -3.67 -18.36
N ALA A 162 -7.15 -4.90 -18.03
CA ALA A 162 -6.22 -6.03 -17.84
C ALA A 162 -5.45 -6.43 -19.12
N GLN A 163 -5.86 -5.94 -20.30
CA GLN A 163 -5.10 -6.06 -21.55
C GLN A 163 -4.00 -4.98 -21.67
N ILE A 164 -4.00 -4.00 -20.80
CA ILE A 164 -3.07 -2.85 -20.83
C ILE A 164 -2.13 -2.88 -19.63
N VAL A 165 -2.66 -3.17 -18.44
CA VAL A 165 -1.94 -3.14 -17.16
C VAL A 165 -1.86 -4.52 -16.52
N ASP A 166 -0.98 -4.67 -15.52
CA ASP A 166 -0.70 -5.96 -14.87
C ASP A 166 -1.61 -6.23 -13.66
N GLY A 167 -2.48 -5.31 -13.29
CA GLY A 167 -3.36 -5.52 -12.15
C GLY A 167 -4.07 -4.27 -11.64
N PHE A 168 -4.72 -4.44 -10.50
CA PHE A 168 -5.62 -3.45 -9.91
C PHE A 168 -5.36 -3.26 -8.41
N ARG A 169 -5.39 -2.01 -7.97
CA ARG A 169 -5.66 -1.64 -6.58
C ARG A 169 -7.13 -1.27 -6.49
N CYS A 170 -7.89 -1.98 -5.69
CA CYS A 170 -9.33 -1.76 -5.58
C CYS A 170 -9.65 -0.95 -4.34
N ASP A 171 -10.18 0.25 -4.59
CA ASP A 171 -10.59 1.24 -3.60
C ASP A 171 -11.69 0.68 -2.71
N VAL A 172 -11.55 0.86 -1.38
CA VAL A 172 -12.48 0.37 -0.34
C VAL A 172 -13.12 -0.98 -0.67
N ALA A 173 -12.29 -1.91 -1.14
CA ALA A 173 -12.73 -3.23 -1.63
C ALA A 173 -13.67 -3.98 -0.68
N PRO A 174 -13.55 -3.86 0.67
CA PRO A 174 -14.49 -4.45 1.61
C PRO A 174 -15.96 -4.04 1.47
N LEU A 175 -16.25 -2.87 0.87
CA LEU A 175 -17.59 -2.33 0.71
C LEU A 175 -18.32 -2.87 -0.53
N VAL A 176 -17.58 -3.44 -1.46
CA VAL A 176 -18.14 -4.11 -2.65
C VAL A 176 -18.32 -5.60 -2.33
N PRO A 177 -19.44 -6.24 -2.74
CA PRO A 177 -19.71 -7.64 -2.42
C PRO A 177 -18.58 -8.58 -2.83
N LEU A 178 -18.21 -9.51 -1.94
CA LEU A 178 -17.15 -10.47 -2.19
C LEU A 178 -17.42 -11.35 -3.43
N ASP A 179 -18.68 -11.73 -3.63
CA ASP A 179 -19.08 -12.55 -4.79
C ASP A 179 -18.80 -11.83 -6.12
N PHE A 180 -18.98 -10.50 -6.16
CA PHE A 180 -18.56 -9.70 -7.32
C PHE A 180 -17.04 -9.83 -7.57
N TRP A 181 -16.22 -9.68 -6.53
CA TRP A 181 -14.77 -9.77 -6.69
C TRP A 181 -14.31 -11.17 -7.11
N LEU A 182 -14.96 -12.21 -6.60
CA LEU A 182 -14.67 -13.60 -7.00
C LEU A 182 -14.99 -13.83 -8.48
N GLU A 183 -16.12 -13.35 -8.96
CA GLU A 183 -16.52 -13.45 -10.37
C GLU A 183 -15.64 -12.56 -11.25
N ALA A 184 -15.35 -11.33 -10.83
CA ALA A 184 -14.44 -10.41 -11.52
C ALA A 184 -13.07 -11.05 -11.72
N ARG A 185 -12.46 -11.59 -10.65
CA ARG A 185 -11.16 -12.28 -10.73
C ARG A 185 -11.20 -13.46 -11.69
N ARG A 186 -12.26 -14.28 -11.63
CA ARG A 186 -12.42 -15.42 -12.52
C ARG A 186 -12.45 -15.00 -14.00
N ARG A 187 -13.26 -14.00 -14.34
CA ARG A 187 -13.43 -13.53 -15.74
C ARG A 187 -12.21 -12.74 -16.23
N VAL A 188 -11.57 -11.96 -15.40
CA VAL A 188 -10.32 -11.24 -15.76
C VAL A 188 -9.21 -12.24 -16.07
N ALA A 189 -9.13 -13.36 -15.34
CA ALA A 189 -8.13 -14.40 -15.60
C ALA A 189 -8.26 -15.03 -17.00
N GLU A 190 -9.40 -14.90 -17.69
CA GLU A 190 -9.59 -15.36 -19.07
C GLU A 190 -8.77 -14.52 -20.07
N VAL A 191 -8.47 -13.25 -19.73
CA VAL A 191 -7.69 -12.33 -20.58
C VAL A 191 -6.29 -12.03 -20.02
N ASN A 192 -6.12 -12.07 -18.69
CA ASN A 192 -4.85 -11.88 -18.00
C ASN A 192 -4.79 -12.78 -16.75
N PRO A 193 -4.29 -14.02 -16.88
CA PRO A 193 -4.22 -14.98 -15.77
C PRO A 193 -3.25 -14.55 -14.66
N ASP A 194 -2.29 -13.67 -14.95
CA ASP A 194 -1.28 -13.18 -14.03
C ASP A 194 -1.65 -11.82 -13.41
N CYS A 195 -2.90 -11.38 -13.60
CA CYS A 195 -3.40 -10.12 -13.07
C CYS A 195 -3.28 -10.05 -11.54
N LEU A 196 -2.65 -8.99 -11.04
CA LEU A 196 -2.44 -8.73 -9.62
C LEU A 196 -3.65 -8.02 -9.00
N TRP A 197 -4.02 -8.41 -7.78
CA TRP A 197 -5.16 -7.84 -7.08
C TRP A 197 -4.75 -7.35 -5.69
N LEU A 198 -4.76 -6.03 -5.51
CA LEU A 198 -4.49 -5.35 -4.24
C LEU A 198 -5.79 -4.72 -3.72
N ALA A 199 -6.25 -5.16 -2.55
CA ALA A 199 -7.39 -4.55 -1.87
C ALA A 199 -6.93 -3.41 -0.96
N GLU A 200 -7.55 -2.25 -1.07
CA GLU A 200 -7.60 -1.36 0.07
C GLU A 200 -8.53 -1.99 1.12
N SER A 201 -7.94 -2.48 2.20
CA SER A 201 -8.67 -2.85 3.42
C SER A 201 -9.08 -1.59 4.17
N VAL A 202 -9.97 -1.74 5.14
CA VAL A 202 -10.40 -0.66 6.03
C VAL A 202 -10.22 -1.08 7.49
N GLU A 203 -10.21 -0.11 8.40
CA GLU A 203 -10.05 -0.36 9.82
C GLU A 203 -11.18 -1.25 10.38
N LEU A 204 -10.85 -2.10 11.36
CA LEU A 204 -11.81 -3.00 11.99
C LEU A 204 -12.99 -2.26 12.64
N SER A 205 -12.76 -1.05 13.16
CA SER A 205 -13.80 -0.18 13.72
C SER A 205 -14.82 0.22 12.65
N PHE A 206 -14.37 0.54 11.44
CA PHE A 206 -15.22 0.92 10.33
C PHE A 206 -16.04 -0.28 9.82
N ILE A 207 -15.45 -1.47 9.71
CA ILE A 207 -16.19 -2.72 9.39
C ILE A 207 -17.31 -2.96 10.42
N ARG A 208 -17.00 -2.82 11.72
CA ARG A 208 -17.99 -3.02 12.79
C ARG A 208 -19.13 -2.00 12.70
N GLU A 209 -18.82 -0.74 12.43
CA GLU A 209 -19.82 0.31 12.25
C GLU A 209 -20.77 -0.04 11.09
N LEU A 210 -20.23 -0.32 9.89
CA LEU A 210 -21.04 -0.66 8.72
C LEU A 210 -21.93 -1.88 8.98
N ARG A 211 -21.36 -2.95 9.53
CA ARG A 211 -22.13 -4.17 9.88
C ARG A 211 -23.21 -3.91 10.92
N SER A 212 -22.97 -3.01 11.89
CA SER A 212 -23.99 -2.64 12.90
C SER A 212 -25.19 -1.90 12.28
N ARG A 213 -24.98 -1.29 11.11
CA ARG A 213 -26.04 -0.63 10.31
C ARG A 213 -26.69 -1.57 9.28
N GLY A 214 -26.32 -2.86 9.30
CA GLY A 214 -26.83 -3.85 8.33
C GLY A 214 -26.20 -3.73 6.92
N LEU A 215 -25.10 -2.98 6.78
CA LEU A 215 -24.41 -2.81 5.51
C LEU A 215 -23.39 -3.93 5.29
N TRP A 216 -23.08 -4.20 4.04
CA TRP A 216 -22.02 -5.13 3.68
C TRP A 216 -20.65 -4.51 4.01
N ALA A 217 -19.77 -5.29 4.61
CA ALA A 217 -18.35 -4.98 4.76
C ALA A 217 -17.56 -6.27 5.00
N SER A 218 -16.63 -6.60 4.11
CA SER A 218 -15.77 -7.77 4.24
C SER A 218 -14.62 -7.52 5.23
N SER A 219 -14.29 -8.53 6.03
CA SER A 219 -13.02 -8.57 6.77
C SER A 219 -11.86 -8.94 5.84
N ASP A 220 -10.61 -8.71 6.29
CA ASP A 220 -9.44 -9.11 5.50
C ASP A 220 -9.37 -10.62 5.26
N CYS A 221 -9.87 -11.44 6.20
CA CYS A 221 -9.97 -12.89 5.99
C CYS A 221 -10.90 -13.24 4.82
N GLU A 222 -12.00 -12.50 4.65
CA GLU A 222 -12.91 -12.65 3.52
C GLU A 222 -12.29 -12.11 2.23
N ILE A 223 -11.66 -10.94 2.30
CA ILE A 223 -10.98 -10.29 1.16
C ILE A 223 -9.91 -11.18 0.54
N TYR A 224 -9.12 -11.90 1.33
CA TYR A 224 -8.12 -12.83 0.81
C TYR A 224 -8.69 -14.00 -0.01
N GLN A 225 -10.00 -14.17 -0.09
CA GLN A 225 -10.60 -15.13 -1.02
C GLN A 225 -10.49 -14.66 -2.48
N ALA A 226 -10.50 -13.34 -2.72
CA ALA A 226 -10.47 -12.74 -4.05
C ALA A 226 -9.17 -11.97 -4.35
N PHE A 227 -8.43 -11.50 -3.36
CA PHE A 227 -7.29 -10.62 -3.52
C PHE A 227 -5.97 -11.29 -3.15
N ASP A 228 -4.89 -10.90 -3.83
CA ASP A 228 -3.52 -11.37 -3.57
C ASP A 228 -2.90 -10.60 -2.41
N MET A 229 -3.16 -9.32 -2.34
CA MET A 229 -2.61 -8.37 -1.38
C MET A 229 -3.73 -7.57 -0.72
N ALA A 230 -3.55 -7.20 0.54
CA ALA A 230 -4.45 -6.32 1.27
C ALA A 230 -3.66 -5.33 2.12
N TYR A 231 -4.18 -4.12 2.32
CA TYR A 231 -3.59 -3.13 3.22
C TYR A 231 -3.50 -3.69 4.65
N ASP A 232 -2.60 -3.14 5.48
CA ASP A 232 -2.46 -3.49 6.90
C ASP A 232 -3.22 -2.53 7.85
N TYR A 233 -4.35 -2.00 7.38
CA TYR A 233 -5.20 -1.11 8.16
C TYR A 233 -5.86 -1.76 9.36
N ASP A 234 -5.87 -3.10 9.43
CA ASP A 234 -6.27 -3.87 10.62
C ASP A 234 -5.41 -3.59 11.87
N ILE A 235 -4.16 -3.12 11.67
CA ILE A 235 -3.21 -2.80 12.75
C ILE A 235 -2.69 -1.35 12.70
N PHE A 236 -3.13 -0.55 11.72
CA PHE A 236 -2.60 0.80 11.52
C PHE A 236 -2.88 1.72 12.73
N GLY A 237 -4.04 1.58 13.36
CA GLY A 237 -4.35 2.29 14.60
C GLY A 237 -3.39 1.97 15.74
N ASP A 238 -3.02 0.69 15.90
CA ASP A 238 -2.05 0.26 16.91
C ASP A 238 -0.64 0.82 16.62
N PHE A 239 -0.26 0.92 15.33
CA PHE A 239 0.99 1.57 14.91
C PHE A 239 1.01 3.06 15.31
N ILE A 240 -0.03 3.81 14.98
CA ILE A 240 -0.13 5.23 15.34
C ILE A 240 -0.11 5.41 16.86
N ASN A 241 -0.87 4.61 17.60
CA ASN A 241 -0.89 4.66 19.07
C ASN A 241 0.49 4.39 19.67
N ALA A 242 1.27 3.45 19.09
CA ALA A 242 2.65 3.20 19.52
C ALA A 242 3.58 4.39 19.23
N LEU A 243 3.39 5.09 18.09
CA LEU A 243 4.17 6.28 17.76
C LEU A 243 3.85 7.48 18.65
N THR A 244 2.57 7.70 18.96
CA THR A 244 2.10 8.85 19.75
C THR A 244 2.21 8.63 21.26
N GLY A 245 2.46 7.40 21.70
CA GLY A 245 2.51 7.03 23.13
C GLY A 245 1.13 6.80 23.76
N GLU A 246 0.07 6.74 22.96
CA GLU A 246 -1.27 6.35 23.39
C GLU A 246 -1.40 4.82 23.56
N GLY A 247 -0.49 4.06 22.97
CA GLY A 247 -0.32 2.62 23.11
C GLY A 247 1.13 2.25 23.43
N THR A 248 1.41 0.94 23.48
CA THR A 248 2.76 0.43 23.71
C THR A 248 3.35 -0.15 22.43
N LEU A 249 4.68 -0.09 22.31
CA LEU A 249 5.38 -0.74 21.19
C LEU A 249 5.09 -2.24 21.17
N GLN A 250 5.11 -2.92 22.33
CA GLN A 250 4.80 -4.35 22.41
C GLN A 250 3.36 -4.64 21.95
N GLY A 251 2.38 -3.82 22.31
CA GLY A 251 0.99 -4.00 21.87
C GLY A 251 0.85 -3.98 20.35
N TYR A 252 1.54 -3.06 19.68
CA TYR A 252 1.60 -3.03 18.21
C TYR A 252 2.26 -4.29 17.64
N LEU A 253 3.40 -4.72 18.21
CA LEU A 253 4.13 -5.91 17.74
C LEU A 253 3.34 -7.21 17.97
N ASP A 254 2.57 -7.30 19.04
CA ASP A 254 1.66 -8.42 19.29
C ASP A 254 0.58 -8.51 18.18
N ARG A 255 0.09 -7.36 17.70
CA ARG A 255 -0.86 -7.31 16.58
C ARG A 255 -0.19 -7.73 15.26
N VAL A 256 1.05 -7.29 15.02
CA VAL A 256 1.83 -7.76 13.85
C VAL A 256 2.01 -9.28 13.89
N ASN A 257 2.42 -9.84 15.03
CA ASN A 257 2.60 -11.29 15.20
C ASN A 257 1.30 -12.06 15.03
N ALA A 258 0.17 -11.51 15.50
CA ALA A 258 -1.14 -12.15 15.36
C ALA A 258 -1.54 -12.38 13.88
N GLN A 259 -1.05 -11.54 12.95
CA GLN A 259 -1.33 -11.71 11.52
C GLN A 259 -0.80 -13.05 10.97
N GLU A 260 0.29 -13.59 11.54
CA GLU A 260 0.82 -14.92 11.16
C GLU A 260 -0.17 -16.08 11.41
N ALA A 261 -1.10 -15.89 12.36
CA ALA A 261 -2.08 -16.91 12.73
C ALA A 261 -3.50 -16.61 12.20
N ILE A 262 -3.85 -15.34 11.98
CA ILE A 262 -5.20 -14.94 11.60
C ILE A 262 -5.43 -15.14 10.09
N TYR A 263 -4.40 -14.87 9.27
CA TYR A 263 -4.53 -14.86 7.82
C TYR A 263 -4.08 -16.19 7.18
N PRO A 264 -4.47 -16.45 5.90
CA PRO A 264 -3.98 -17.61 5.17
C PRO A 264 -2.46 -17.64 5.09
N ALA A 265 -1.85 -18.83 5.05
CA ALA A 265 -0.39 -19.00 5.04
C ALA A 265 0.33 -18.22 3.91
N ASN A 266 -0.36 -17.97 2.79
CA ASN A 266 0.14 -17.20 1.66
C ASN A 266 -0.33 -15.73 1.65
N TYR A 267 -0.81 -15.19 2.76
CA TYR A 267 -1.23 -13.79 2.86
C TYR A 267 -0.09 -12.84 2.48
N VAL A 268 -0.44 -11.71 1.89
CA VAL A 268 0.51 -10.61 1.60
C VAL A 268 -0.12 -9.29 2.05
N LYS A 269 0.43 -8.69 3.11
CA LYS A 269 0.05 -7.34 3.53
C LYS A 269 0.83 -6.30 2.75
N LEU A 270 0.19 -5.18 2.39
CA LEU A 270 0.86 -3.98 1.92
C LEU A 270 1.39 -3.21 3.14
N ARG A 271 2.71 -3.08 3.22
CA ARG A 271 3.40 -2.41 4.33
C ARG A 271 3.86 -1.03 3.89
N CYS A 272 3.39 0.02 4.55
CA CYS A 272 3.80 1.39 4.28
C CYS A 272 3.79 2.24 5.55
N LEU A 273 4.58 3.31 5.57
CA LEU A 273 4.54 4.33 6.62
C LEU A 273 3.56 5.45 6.30
N GLU A 274 3.32 5.67 5.02
CA GLU A 274 2.49 6.76 4.50
C GLU A 274 1.83 6.38 3.18
N ASN A 275 0.75 7.06 2.86
CA ASN A 275 0.10 7.04 1.56
C ASN A 275 -0.66 8.35 1.32
N HIS A 276 -1.50 8.41 0.28
CA HIS A 276 -2.26 9.61 -0.08
C HIS A 276 -3.34 10.01 0.96
N ASP A 277 -3.80 9.07 1.81
CA ASP A 277 -4.83 9.31 2.85
C ASP A 277 -4.22 9.63 4.21
N ARG A 278 -2.96 9.29 4.44
CA ARG A 278 -2.30 9.41 5.73
C ARG A 278 -1.31 10.59 5.75
N ALA A 279 -0.97 11.02 6.95
CA ALA A 279 0.09 12.01 7.13
C ALA A 279 1.43 11.45 6.60
N ARG A 280 2.30 12.33 6.13
CA ARG A 280 3.65 11.97 5.71
C ARG A 280 4.45 11.43 6.89
N ALA A 281 5.21 10.37 6.67
CA ALA A 281 6.04 9.76 7.71
C ALA A 281 7.04 10.75 8.30
N ALA A 282 7.66 11.58 7.46
CA ALA A 282 8.61 12.60 7.91
C ALA A 282 7.98 13.69 8.81
N ALA A 283 6.67 13.96 8.66
CA ALA A 283 5.93 14.86 9.53
C ALA A 283 5.58 14.23 10.88
N VAL A 284 5.23 12.93 10.88
CA VAL A 284 4.83 12.19 12.10
C VAL A 284 6.05 11.72 12.90
N ILE A 285 7.15 11.42 12.21
CA ILE A 285 8.42 10.94 12.78
C ILE A 285 9.52 11.94 12.42
N PRO A 286 9.61 13.08 13.10
CA PRO A 286 10.55 14.16 12.72
C PRO A 286 12.02 13.84 13.03
N ASP A 287 12.30 12.92 13.99
CA ASP A 287 13.65 12.45 14.23
C ASP A 287 14.15 11.58 13.08
N GLU A 288 15.24 11.96 12.45
CA GLU A 288 15.76 11.31 11.25
C GLU A 288 16.17 9.86 11.49
N ARG A 289 16.76 9.54 12.65
CA ARG A 289 17.15 8.17 12.99
C ARG A 289 15.94 7.31 13.25
N ALA A 290 14.94 7.84 13.97
CA ALA A 290 13.67 7.15 14.17
C ALA A 290 12.99 6.85 12.83
N LEU A 291 12.92 7.83 11.91
CA LEU A 291 12.35 7.65 10.57
C LEU A 291 13.08 6.55 9.79
N ARG A 292 14.43 6.53 9.84
CA ARG A 292 15.24 5.48 9.20
C ARG A 292 14.97 4.08 9.81
N ASN A 293 14.82 4.00 11.13
CA ASN A 293 14.48 2.75 11.82
C ASN A 293 13.08 2.24 11.42
N TRP A 294 12.07 3.09 11.44
CA TRP A 294 10.73 2.71 11.01
C TRP A 294 10.66 2.33 9.53
N THR A 295 11.37 3.07 8.67
CA THR A 295 11.49 2.72 7.25
C THR A 295 12.10 1.34 7.08
N ALA A 296 13.21 1.03 7.79
CA ALA A 296 13.85 -0.27 7.73
C ALA A 296 12.95 -1.39 8.28
N PHE A 297 12.22 -1.12 9.37
CA PHE A 297 11.29 -2.08 9.96
C PHE A 297 10.14 -2.42 9.00
N VAL A 298 9.55 -1.42 8.33
CA VAL A 298 8.49 -1.66 7.33
C VAL A 298 8.98 -2.54 6.17
N TYR A 299 10.21 -2.35 5.70
CA TYR A 299 10.81 -3.24 4.71
C TYR A 299 11.06 -4.65 5.26
N PHE A 300 11.36 -4.75 6.55
CA PHE A 300 11.61 -6.02 7.21
C PHE A 300 10.32 -6.80 7.51
N LEU A 301 9.17 -6.16 7.61
CA LEU A 301 7.88 -6.82 7.83
C LEU A 301 7.53 -7.77 6.69
N LYS A 302 6.87 -8.89 7.03
CA LYS A 302 6.31 -9.82 6.05
C LYS A 302 5.19 -9.15 5.26
N GLY A 303 5.37 -9.06 3.94
CA GLY A 303 4.44 -8.41 3.02
C GLY A 303 5.17 -7.62 1.93
N VAL A 304 4.42 -7.11 0.97
CA VAL A 304 4.92 -6.18 -0.05
C VAL A 304 5.12 -4.80 0.57
N THR A 305 6.23 -4.14 0.26
CA THR A 305 6.49 -2.78 0.77
C THR A 305 6.04 -1.74 -0.24
N MET A 306 5.43 -0.65 0.22
CA MET A 306 5.07 0.47 -0.64
C MET A 306 5.80 1.74 -0.23
N ILE A 307 6.28 2.46 -1.25
CA ILE A 307 6.79 3.83 -1.18
C ILE A 307 5.71 4.74 -1.82
N TYR A 308 5.29 5.78 -1.13
CA TYR A 308 4.46 6.83 -1.73
C TYR A 308 5.35 7.93 -2.30
N ASN A 309 5.07 8.40 -3.51
CA ASN A 309 5.89 9.38 -4.23
C ASN A 309 6.22 10.61 -3.37
N GLY A 310 7.52 10.96 -3.25
CA GLY A 310 8.02 12.00 -2.36
C GLY A 310 8.49 11.50 -0.99
N GLN A 311 8.23 10.25 -0.60
CA GLN A 311 8.73 9.66 0.63
C GLN A 311 10.26 9.57 0.64
N GLU A 312 10.86 9.27 -0.50
CA GLU A 312 12.32 9.16 -0.69
C GLU A 312 13.08 10.46 -0.41
N VAL A 313 12.41 11.60 -0.57
CA VAL A 313 12.96 12.93 -0.24
C VAL A 313 12.41 13.47 1.08
N CYS A 314 11.77 12.62 1.90
CA CYS A 314 11.20 12.99 3.20
C CYS A 314 10.25 14.18 3.11
N CYS A 315 9.36 14.22 2.12
CA CYS A 315 8.34 15.25 2.00
C CYS A 315 7.44 15.24 3.24
N GLU A 316 7.24 16.38 3.88
CA GLU A 316 6.42 16.52 5.10
C GLU A 316 4.98 16.92 4.79
N ALA A 317 4.77 17.68 3.70
CA ALA A 317 3.45 18.10 3.27
C ALA A 317 2.74 16.96 2.52
N ARG A 318 1.53 16.61 2.98
CA ARG A 318 0.66 15.70 2.23
C ARG A 318 0.01 16.49 1.09
N PRO A 319 0.26 16.12 -0.19
CA PRO A 319 -0.35 16.83 -1.31
C PRO A 319 -1.88 16.73 -1.29
N SER A 320 -2.55 17.82 -1.66
CA SER A 320 -4.01 17.84 -1.80
C SER A 320 -4.47 16.81 -2.83
N LEU A 321 -5.54 16.09 -2.52
CA LEU A 321 -6.22 15.24 -3.50
C LEU A 321 -7.15 16.04 -4.43
N PHE A 322 -7.54 17.25 -4.03
CA PHE A 322 -8.62 18.03 -4.63
C PHE A 322 -8.12 19.17 -5.53
N ASP A 323 -6.85 19.52 -5.37
CA ASP A 323 -6.22 20.64 -6.07
C ASP A 323 -4.87 20.24 -6.65
N LYS A 324 -4.30 21.10 -7.51
CA LYS A 324 -2.92 20.96 -7.96
C LYS A 324 -1.99 21.36 -6.83
N ASP A 325 -1.28 20.37 -6.28
CA ASP A 325 -0.39 20.54 -5.13
C ASP A 325 0.86 19.67 -5.34
N THR A 326 1.81 20.21 -6.09
CA THR A 326 2.99 19.48 -6.57
C THR A 326 3.91 19.11 -5.41
N ILE A 327 4.40 17.86 -5.44
CA ILE A 327 5.39 17.37 -4.48
C ILE A 327 6.64 18.25 -4.52
N ASP A 328 7.14 18.62 -3.34
CA ASP A 328 8.46 19.23 -3.19
C ASP A 328 9.55 18.15 -3.27
N TRP A 329 10.21 18.09 -4.42
CA TRP A 329 11.34 17.18 -4.65
C TRP A 329 12.67 17.72 -4.12
N HIS A 330 12.71 18.93 -3.54
CA HIS A 330 13.92 19.63 -3.11
C HIS A 330 13.91 19.93 -1.60
N THR A 331 13.45 18.99 -0.78
CA THR A 331 13.38 19.14 0.69
C THR A 331 14.75 19.27 1.37
N GLY A 332 15.83 18.99 0.65
CA GLY A 332 17.18 18.93 1.21
C GLY A 332 17.49 17.60 1.94
N ARG A 333 16.55 16.67 2.02
CA ARG A 333 16.68 15.34 2.61
C ARG A 333 16.58 14.27 1.51
N ASP A 334 17.31 13.17 1.65
CA ASP A 334 17.27 12.04 0.71
C ASP A 334 17.58 10.73 1.41
N ILE A 335 16.59 9.82 1.46
CA ILE A 335 16.74 8.47 1.98
C ILE A 335 16.80 7.41 0.87
N SER A 336 16.88 7.80 -0.41
CA SER A 336 16.98 6.87 -1.53
C SER A 336 18.10 5.84 -1.40
N PRO A 337 19.30 6.17 -0.88
CA PRO A 337 20.33 5.16 -0.65
C PRO A 337 19.91 4.08 0.35
N LEU A 338 19.17 4.46 1.41
CA LEU A 338 18.59 3.51 2.37
C LEU A 338 17.54 2.62 1.71
N LEU A 339 16.60 3.22 0.97
CA LEU A 339 15.52 2.47 0.28
C LEU A 339 16.08 1.43 -0.69
N ARG A 340 17.10 1.81 -1.50
CA ARG A 340 17.81 0.88 -2.40
C ARG A 340 18.39 -0.30 -1.62
N ARG A 341 19.10 -0.01 -0.54
CA ARG A 341 19.72 -1.06 0.26
C ARG A 341 18.69 -1.97 0.93
N LEU A 342 17.61 -1.42 1.43
CA LEU A 342 16.51 -2.19 2.02
C LEU A 342 15.78 -3.05 0.96
N ALA A 343 15.61 -2.53 -0.26
CA ALA A 343 15.04 -3.31 -1.36
C ALA A 343 15.93 -4.51 -1.76
N GLU A 344 17.27 -4.35 -1.74
CA GLU A 344 18.19 -5.47 -1.94
C GLU A 344 18.06 -6.53 -0.84
N ILE A 345 17.99 -6.11 0.44
CA ILE A 345 17.82 -7.00 1.59
C ILE A 345 16.44 -7.70 1.49
N LYS A 346 15.42 -6.99 1.04
CA LYS A 346 14.07 -7.55 0.89
C LYS A 346 13.97 -8.73 -0.09
N ARG A 347 14.96 -8.89 -0.98
CA ARG A 347 15.05 -10.08 -1.87
C ARG A 347 15.43 -11.37 -1.14
N ASP A 348 15.80 -11.28 0.15
CA ASP A 348 16.17 -12.45 0.94
C ASP A 348 14.98 -13.44 1.05
N PRO A 349 15.18 -14.73 0.70
CA PRO A 349 14.12 -15.73 0.81
C PRO A 349 13.56 -15.92 2.22
N LEU A 350 14.32 -15.60 3.28
CA LEU A 350 13.81 -15.66 4.65
C LEU A 350 12.67 -14.68 4.89
N LEU A 351 12.73 -13.47 4.32
CA LEU A 351 11.64 -12.48 4.42
C LEU A 351 10.35 -12.94 3.74
N ARG A 352 10.45 -13.86 2.79
CA ARG A 352 9.31 -14.47 2.11
C ARG A 352 8.72 -15.65 2.87
N ASP A 353 9.58 -16.61 3.25
CA ASP A 353 9.19 -17.97 3.65
C ASP A 353 9.44 -18.26 5.13
N GLY A 354 10.23 -17.43 5.83
CA GLY A 354 10.58 -17.64 7.22
C GLY A 354 9.38 -17.44 8.17
N ALA A 355 9.39 -18.14 9.29
CA ALA A 355 8.52 -17.82 10.42
C ALA A 355 8.96 -16.50 11.04
N PHE A 356 8.04 -15.58 11.16
CA PHE A 356 8.28 -14.22 11.66
C PHE A 356 7.88 -14.08 13.12
N ASP A 357 8.67 -13.37 13.92
CA ASP A 357 8.35 -12.92 15.26
C ASP A 357 8.97 -11.55 15.54
N ALA A 358 8.28 -10.70 16.30
CA ALA A 358 8.80 -9.40 16.72
C ALA A 358 8.38 -9.08 18.15
N ARG A 359 9.26 -8.42 18.90
CA ARG A 359 9.03 -8.01 20.29
C ARG A 359 9.76 -6.71 20.62
N ASP A 360 9.29 -6.03 21.63
CA ASP A 360 10.04 -4.96 22.28
C ASP A 360 11.19 -5.56 23.11
N ALA A 361 12.42 -5.23 22.75
CA ALA A 361 13.62 -5.66 23.49
C ALA A 361 13.99 -4.72 24.64
N GLY A 362 13.10 -3.77 24.98
CA GLY A 362 13.32 -2.68 25.92
C GLY A 362 13.89 -1.44 25.23
N HIS A 363 13.80 -0.30 25.91
CA HIS A 363 14.29 1.00 25.40
C HIS A 363 13.67 1.44 24.07
N ASP A 364 12.41 1.07 23.79
CA ASP A 364 11.73 1.29 22.52
C ASP A 364 12.51 0.72 21.32
N VAL A 365 13.10 -0.47 21.50
CA VAL A 365 13.81 -1.18 20.43
C VAL A 365 13.04 -2.41 19.99
N ILE A 366 12.69 -2.44 18.71
CA ILE A 366 12.12 -3.60 18.07
C ILE A 366 13.22 -4.62 17.80
N PHE A 367 13.06 -5.81 18.35
CA PHE A 367 13.79 -7.00 17.93
C PHE A 367 12.83 -7.85 17.09
N ALA A 368 13.16 -8.05 15.82
CA ALA A 368 12.37 -8.86 14.91
C ALA A 368 13.24 -9.91 14.24
N GLU A 369 12.69 -11.09 13.96
CA GLU A 369 13.43 -12.14 13.31
C GLU A 369 12.61 -12.98 12.35
N TYR A 370 13.30 -13.54 11.38
CA TYR A 370 12.81 -14.63 10.54
C TYR A 370 13.65 -15.88 10.78
N ARG A 371 12.97 -17.01 10.89
CA ARG A 371 13.60 -18.33 11.07
C ARG A 371 13.07 -19.29 10.02
N LYS A 372 14.00 -20.03 9.40
CA LYS A 372 13.68 -21.19 8.56
C LYS A 372 14.84 -22.15 8.62
N ASP A 373 14.59 -23.38 9.04
CA ASP A 373 15.60 -24.37 9.35
C ASP A 373 16.62 -23.78 10.36
N ASP A 374 17.92 -23.84 10.07
CA ASP A 374 18.97 -23.27 10.91
C ASP A 374 19.31 -21.81 10.55
N ALA A 375 18.70 -21.25 9.51
CA ALA A 375 18.98 -19.89 9.06
C ALA A 375 18.11 -18.88 9.80
N ARG A 376 18.72 -17.76 10.20
CA ARG A 376 18.02 -16.64 10.84
C ARG A 376 18.41 -15.31 10.19
N LEU A 377 17.43 -14.43 10.04
CA LEU A 377 17.63 -13.03 9.72
C LEU A 377 17.04 -12.20 10.86
N VAL A 378 17.88 -11.39 11.48
CA VAL A 378 17.54 -10.60 12.68
C VAL A 378 17.55 -9.13 12.34
N GLY A 379 16.47 -8.42 12.64
CA GLY A 379 16.36 -6.96 12.55
C GLY A 379 16.28 -6.34 13.95
N ILE A 380 17.02 -5.26 14.16
CA ILE A 380 17.03 -4.50 15.42
C ILE A 380 16.82 -3.03 15.07
N PHE A 381 15.71 -2.45 15.56
CA PHE A 381 15.27 -1.12 15.13
C PHE A 381 14.99 -0.26 16.37
N ALA A 382 15.75 0.80 16.57
CA ALA A 382 15.55 1.77 17.63
C ALA A 382 14.40 2.71 17.25
N ALA A 383 13.17 2.43 17.67
CA ALA A 383 11.96 3.14 17.26
C ALA A 383 12.00 4.66 17.55
N LYS A 384 12.78 5.08 18.54
CA LYS A 384 13.03 6.50 18.87
C LYS A 384 14.41 7.01 18.40
N GLY A 385 15.17 6.24 17.62
CA GLY A 385 16.47 6.64 17.10
C GLY A 385 17.57 6.83 18.15
N GLN A 386 17.36 6.34 19.38
CA GLN A 386 18.30 6.57 20.49
C GLN A 386 19.33 5.46 20.62
N PRO A 387 20.61 5.81 20.89
CA PRO A 387 21.62 4.80 21.22
C PRO A 387 21.28 4.09 22.53
N CYS A 388 21.49 2.77 22.57
CA CYS A 388 21.22 1.95 23.75
C CYS A 388 22.00 0.63 23.69
N VAL A 389 21.95 -0.11 24.79
CA VAL A 389 22.41 -1.51 24.86
C VAL A 389 21.20 -2.37 25.16
N ILE A 390 20.96 -3.37 24.34
CA ILE A 390 19.84 -4.29 24.51
C ILE A 390 20.30 -5.73 24.71
N ARG A 391 19.47 -6.51 25.35
CA ARG A 391 19.62 -7.96 25.34
C ARG A 391 18.93 -8.50 24.09
N ALA A 392 19.74 -9.04 23.18
CA ALA A 392 19.27 -9.63 21.92
C ALA A 392 19.52 -11.15 21.94
N ASP A 393 18.60 -11.92 21.40
CA ASP A 393 18.80 -13.36 21.19
C ASP A 393 19.66 -13.59 19.93
N VAL A 394 20.93 -13.16 20.04
CA VAL A 394 21.95 -13.31 19.01
C VAL A 394 23.17 -13.99 19.66
N PRO A 395 23.72 -15.08 19.10
CA PRO A 395 24.93 -15.71 19.62
C PRO A 395 26.07 -14.72 19.71
N ASP A 396 26.98 -14.91 20.72
CA ASP A 396 28.17 -14.09 20.84
C ASP A 396 29.04 -14.19 19.57
N GLY A 397 29.44 -13.04 19.07
CA GLY A 397 30.19 -12.99 17.81
C GLY A 397 30.28 -11.59 17.18
N ARG A 398 30.88 -11.58 15.99
CA ARG A 398 31.03 -10.38 15.17
C ARG A 398 30.24 -10.58 13.90
N TYR A 399 29.30 -9.69 13.62
CA TYR A 399 28.40 -9.75 12.49
C TYR A 399 28.59 -8.53 11.59
N THR A 400 28.27 -8.67 10.31
CA THR A 400 28.19 -7.53 9.40
C THR A 400 26.73 -7.07 9.32
N ASP A 401 26.47 -5.80 9.67
CA ASP A 401 25.18 -5.20 9.43
C ASP A 401 24.90 -5.09 7.93
N LEU A 402 23.84 -5.69 7.48
CA LEU A 402 23.49 -5.72 6.06
C LEU A 402 23.11 -4.34 5.50
N ILE A 403 22.68 -3.39 6.34
CA ILE A 403 22.34 -2.03 5.90
C ILE A 403 23.61 -1.22 5.70
N SER A 404 24.43 -1.09 6.72
CA SER A 404 25.58 -0.16 6.73
C SER A 404 26.91 -0.81 6.31
N GLY A 405 27.00 -2.13 6.28
CA GLY A 405 28.26 -2.87 6.09
C GLY A 405 29.20 -2.84 7.29
N LYS A 406 28.81 -2.20 8.39
CA LYS A 406 29.63 -2.08 9.60
C LYS A 406 29.59 -3.36 10.45
N THR A 407 30.63 -3.55 11.26
CA THR A 407 30.67 -4.66 12.23
C THR A 407 29.78 -4.33 13.43
N VAL A 408 28.90 -5.28 13.80
CA VAL A 408 28.15 -5.30 15.05
C VAL A 408 28.68 -6.43 15.91
N VAL A 409 28.86 -6.18 17.19
CA VAL A 409 29.37 -7.17 18.14
C VAL A 409 28.23 -7.55 19.09
N ALA A 410 28.01 -8.85 19.22
CA ALA A 410 27.18 -9.43 20.29
C ALA A 410 28.11 -10.08 21.31
N GLU A 411 28.00 -9.69 22.58
CA GLU A 411 28.83 -10.20 23.68
C GLU A 411 27.97 -10.40 24.92
N GLN A 412 27.98 -11.60 25.49
CA GLN A 412 27.14 -12.00 26.63
C GLN A 412 25.62 -11.78 26.38
N GLY A 413 25.19 -11.95 25.12
CA GLY A 413 23.82 -11.70 24.70
C GLY A 413 23.44 -10.21 24.66
N LEU A 414 24.41 -9.30 24.70
CA LEU A 414 24.20 -7.85 24.59
C LEU A 414 24.66 -7.33 23.23
N VAL A 415 23.87 -6.41 22.66
CA VAL A 415 24.19 -5.68 21.43
C VAL A 415 24.11 -4.18 21.70
N THR A 416 25.16 -3.45 21.31
CA THR A 416 25.17 -1.99 21.38
C THR A 416 24.63 -1.39 20.10
N MET A 417 23.58 -0.59 20.24
CA MET A 417 22.93 0.15 19.16
C MET A 417 23.40 1.60 19.13
N ALA A 418 23.73 2.11 17.95
CA ALA A 418 24.07 3.53 17.74
C ALA A 418 22.84 4.41 17.46
N GLY A 419 21.63 3.85 17.58
CA GLY A 419 20.37 4.52 17.21
C GLY A 419 20.01 4.37 15.74
N GLU A 420 20.81 3.63 14.95
CA GLU A 420 20.54 3.30 13.55
C GLU A 420 19.96 1.89 13.42
N PRO A 421 19.17 1.61 12.36
CA PRO A 421 18.65 0.26 12.11
C PRO A 421 19.78 -0.73 11.79
N VAL A 422 19.66 -1.95 12.27
CA VAL A 422 20.62 -3.04 12.05
C VAL A 422 19.88 -4.29 11.55
N ILE A 423 20.41 -4.93 10.50
CA ILE A 423 19.94 -6.24 10.03
C ILE A 423 21.13 -7.19 9.95
N LEU A 424 21.01 -8.32 10.62
CA LEU A 424 22.07 -9.33 10.73
C LEU A 424 21.60 -10.67 10.15
N ARG A 425 22.45 -11.31 9.37
CA ARG A 425 22.29 -12.71 9.02
C ARG A 425 23.06 -13.57 10.02
N ILE A 426 22.37 -14.47 10.69
CA ILE A 426 22.94 -15.44 11.60
C ILE A 426 23.08 -16.74 10.80
N ALA A 427 24.33 -17.15 10.60
CA ALA A 427 24.62 -18.46 9.98
C ALA A 427 24.39 -19.60 11.00
N PRO A 428 24.13 -20.81 10.52
CA PRO A 428 24.02 -22.00 11.36
C PRO A 428 25.26 -22.25 12.21
#